data_0508aed014209db4ca3777fa753581f5
#
_entry.id   0508aed014209db4ca3777fa753581f5
#
_cell.length_a   1.000
_cell.length_b   1.000
_cell.length_c   1.000
_cell.angle_alpha   90.00
_cell.angle_beta   90.00
_cell.angle_gamma   90.00
#
_symmetry.space_group_name_H-M   'P 1'
#
loop_
_entity.id
_entity.type
_entity.pdbx_description
1 polymer ?
#
loop_
_entity_poly.entity_id
_entity_poly.type
_entity_poly.pdbx_seq_one_letter_code
_entity_poly.pdbx_strand_id
1 'polypeptide(L)'
;MHPFFALGRIRIPAWGTLAALGAAAGLGLCLRLLPKGRRRDGGIVLLWALAGAAVGAKVNYLFAAPGDVPLRLASGFVYYGGLWGGALAAAAAASHCGCPALEITDAASPGLALGHALGRIGCFLAGCCWGIPAPEPWGIALPQALAAPRGVPLLPVPLYEAAGNALLCAGLLLYRKKKPRRTPGSSTGLYLSAYAVLRFLLEFLRGDEARGRWGALSAGQWNALAALLLGLWLLVRIVEIEIRLDGASVSAEARLLCGLAALRAGARLYRDEKGKLRAEARVLGKPLTGQQLAAHRQRRKELPGGAVSRALKRLHPEVAALSLRVRIGVPSDAAGTAKLHGLCAALLGLLRAWAERHAARAAHEPFRVQSAADFSRSVWEARGQCILWIKMGNLLSAGLCLAAEALRGRKRRRKKGTYKEAESNGASD
;
A
#
# COMPACT_ATOMS: atom_id res chain seq x y z
N MET A 1 -19.34 -34.13 11.01
CA MET A 1 -19.62 -32.67 11.09
C MET A 1 -20.55 -32.41 12.24
N HIS A 2 -20.30 -31.34 12.98
CA HIS A 2 -21.09 -30.99 14.16
C HIS A 2 -21.54 -29.54 14.01
N PRO A 3 -22.76 -29.31 13.50
CA PRO A 3 -23.31 -27.95 13.36
C PRO A 3 -23.53 -27.27 14.72
N PHE A 4 -23.59 -28.05 15.79
CA PHE A 4 -23.71 -27.59 17.16
C PHE A 4 -22.67 -28.28 18.07
N PHE A 5 -22.08 -27.50 18.97
CA PHE A 5 -21.32 -28.02 20.10
C PHE A 5 -22.31 -28.29 21.25
N ALA A 6 -22.33 -29.51 21.79
CA ALA A 6 -23.16 -29.84 22.93
C ALA A 6 -22.37 -29.62 24.23
N LEU A 7 -22.87 -28.73 25.08
CA LEU A 7 -22.35 -28.51 26.44
C LEU A 7 -23.49 -28.88 27.43
N GLY A 8 -23.60 -30.14 27.74
CA GLY A 8 -24.75 -30.67 28.51
C GLY A 8 -26.05 -30.47 27.72
N ARG A 9 -27.00 -29.72 28.28
CA ARG A 9 -28.29 -29.41 27.65
C ARG A 9 -28.23 -28.22 26.65
N ILE A 10 -27.13 -27.48 26.63
CA ILE A 10 -27.01 -26.29 25.79
C ILE A 10 -26.38 -26.69 24.44
N ARG A 11 -27.04 -26.31 23.34
CA ARG A 11 -26.53 -26.50 21.98
C ARG A 11 -26.02 -25.14 21.45
N ILE A 12 -24.72 -25.01 21.27
CA ILE A 12 -24.07 -23.80 20.79
C ILE A 12 -23.78 -23.95 19.29
N PRO A 13 -24.24 -23.05 18.40
CA PRO A 13 -23.96 -23.12 16.97
C PRO A 13 -22.45 -23.06 16.68
N ALA A 14 -21.91 -24.06 15.99
CA ALA A 14 -20.48 -24.13 15.67
C ALA A 14 -20.01 -22.94 14.84
N TRP A 15 -20.83 -22.50 13.86
CA TRP A 15 -20.53 -21.31 13.07
C TRP A 15 -20.42 -20.07 13.92
N GLY A 16 -21.39 -19.80 14.80
CA GLY A 16 -21.39 -18.62 15.67
C GLY A 16 -20.18 -18.59 16.61
N THR A 17 -19.84 -19.75 17.18
CA THR A 17 -18.67 -19.89 18.07
C THR A 17 -17.36 -19.58 17.32
N LEU A 18 -17.15 -20.18 16.15
CA LEU A 18 -15.94 -19.95 15.37
C LEU A 18 -15.88 -18.54 14.77
N ALA A 19 -17.02 -17.95 14.42
CA ALA A 19 -17.07 -16.54 14.00
C ALA A 19 -16.68 -15.60 15.15
N ALA A 20 -17.18 -15.84 16.36
CA ALA A 20 -16.84 -15.06 17.56
C ALA A 20 -15.35 -15.22 17.93
N LEU A 21 -14.82 -16.44 17.93
CA LEU A 21 -13.40 -16.72 18.15
C LEU A 21 -12.54 -16.04 17.07
N GLY A 22 -12.97 -16.10 15.80
CA GLY A 22 -12.32 -15.44 14.69
C GLY A 22 -12.28 -13.93 14.84
N ALA A 23 -13.39 -13.32 15.26
CA ALA A 23 -13.46 -11.90 15.53
C ALA A 23 -12.53 -11.50 16.70
N ALA A 24 -12.54 -12.26 17.79
CA ALA A 24 -11.67 -12.00 18.94
C ALA A 24 -10.17 -12.18 18.60
N ALA A 25 -9.80 -13.27 17.92
CA ALA A 25 -8.43 -13.52 17.48
C ALA A 25 -7.97 -12.46 16.48
N GLY A 26 -8.82 -12.11 15.51
CA GLY A 26 -8.57 -11.06 14.53
C GLY A 26 -8.37 -9.70 15.18
N LEU A 27 -9.25 -9.29 16.09
CA LEU A 27 -9.13 -8.05 16.85
C LEU A 27 -7.84 -8.02 17.70
N GLY A 28 -7.55 -9.12 18.42
CA GLY A 28 -6.32 -9.25 19.21
C GLY A 28 -5.06 -9.10 18.35
N LEU A 29 -5.04 -9.70 17.16
CA LEU A 29 -3.94 -9.53 16.21
C LEU A 29 -3.85 -8.09 15.71
N CYS A 30 -4.97 -7.46 15.34
CA CYS A 30 -5.01 -6.05 14.92
C CYS A 30 -4.41 -5.13 15.98
N LEU A 31 -4.83 -5.28 17.23
CA LEU A 31 -4.33 -4.46 18.36
C LEU A 31 -2.83 -4.63 18.59
N ARG A 32 -2.29 -5.87 18.42
CA ARG A 32 -0.85 -6.13 18.49
C ARG A 32 -0.06 -5.45 17.37
N LEU A 33 -0.65 -5.34 16.19
CA LEU A 33 -0.03 -4.77 14.99
C LEU A 33 -0.11 -3.26 14.92
N LEU A 34 -0.98 -2.62 15.72
CA LEU A 34 -1.04 -1.16 15.84
C LEU A 34 0.17 -0.60 16.59
N PRO A 35 0.67 0.58 16.20
CA PRO A 35 1.69 1.30 16.96
C PRO A 35 1.25 1.53 18.41
N LYS A 36 2.18 1.42 19.37
CA LYS A 36 1.85 1.53 20.81
C LYS A 36 1.06 2.79 21.15
N GLY A 37 1.43 3.95 20.60
CA GLY A 37 0.74 5.23 20.82
C GLY A 37 -0.65 5.34 20.18
N ARG A 38 -1.03 4.41 19.30
CA ARG A 38 -2.34 4.43 18.61
C ARG A 38 -3.24 3.23 18.95
N ARG A 39 -2.83 2.39 19.87
CA ARG A 39 -3.60 1.17 20.22
C ARG A 39 -4.98 1.48 20.79
N ARG A 40 -5.07 2.52 21.65
CA ARG A 40 -6.34 2.92 22.25
C ARG A 40 -7.32 3.39 21.18
N ASP A 41 -6.94 4.40 20.42
CA ASP A 41 -7.83 5.03 19.43
C ASP A 41 -8.12 4.09 18.26
N GLY A 42 -7.11 3.38 17.76
CA GLY A 42 -7.30 2.36 16.74
C GLY A 42 -8.17 1.19 17.23
N GLY A 43 -8.06 0.82 18.52
CA GLY A 43 -8.94 -0.16 19.14
C GLY A 43 -10.39 0.31 19.18
N ILE A 44 -10.63 1.56 19.51
CA ILE A 44 -11.98 2.19 19.48
C ILE A 44 -12.54 2.10 18.05
N VAL A 45 -11.75 2.48 17.04
CA VAL A 45 -12.19 2.40 15.63
C VAL A 45 -12.54 0.97 15.22
N LEU A 46 -11.74 -0.03 15.63
CA LEU A 46 -12.00 -1.44 15.32
C LEU A 46 -13.26 -1.97 16.03
N LEU A 47 -13.48 -1.55 17.27
CA LEU A 47 -14.70 -1.92 18.01
C LEU A 47 -15.96 -1.29 17.38
N TRP A 48 -15.89 -0.04 16.98
CA TRP A 48 -16.97 0.62 16.22
C TRP A 48 -17.21 -0.06 14.87
N ALA A 49 -16.16 -0.49 14.20
CA ALA A 49 -16.28 -1.26 12.95
C ALA A 49 -17.04 -2.58 13.17
N LEU A 50 -16.72 -3.32 14.23
CA LEU A 50 -17.42 -4.57 14.58
C LEU A 50 -18.88 -4.32 14.97
N ALA A 51 -19.14 -3.32 15.81
CA ALA A 51 -20.50 -2.96 16.20
C ALA A 51 -21.33 -2.51 14.99
N GLY A 52 -20.77 -1.62 14.16
CA GLY A 52 -21.41 -1.17 12.93
C GLY A 52 -21.66 -2.30 11.93
N ALA A 53 -20.74 -3.26 11.85
CA ALA A 53 -20.94 -4.46 11.01
C ALA A 53 -22.09 -5.33 11.53
N ALA A 54 -22.18 -5.56 12.82
CA ALA A 54 -23.28 -6.35 13.42
C ALA A 54 -24.63 -5.65 13.21
N VAL A 55 -24.71 -4.36 13.51
CA VAL A 55 -25.93 -3.55 13.32
C VAL A 55 -26.33 -3.48 11.84
N GLY A 56 -25.39 -3.14 10.95
CA GLY A 56 -25.67 -3.02 9.52
C GLY A 56 -26.11 -4.33 8.89
N ALA A 57 -25.48 -5.45 9.27
CA ALA A 57 -25.87 -6.79 8.81
C ALA A 57 -27.30 -7.15 9.24
N LYS A 58 -27.65 -6.78 10.46
CA LYS A 58 -28.99 -7.03 11.00
C LYS A 58 -30.04 -6.12 10.37
N VAL A 59 -29.77 -4.83 10.28
CA VAL A 59 -30.66 -3.86 9.63
C VAL A 59 -30.96 -4.28 8.19
N ASN A 60 -29.94 -4.62 7.40
CA ASN A 60 -30.13 -5.07 6.03
C ASN A 60 -30.98 -6.35 5.97
N TYR A 61 -30.80 -7.29 6.91
CA TYR A 61 -31.61 -8.50 6.99
C TYR A 61 -33.08 -8.22 7.29
N LEU A 62 -33.36 -7.24 8.18
CA LEU A 62 -34.73 -6.85 8.49
C LEU A 62 -35.49 -6.31 7.28
N PHE A 63 -34.80 -5.64 6.36
CA PHE A 63 -35.41 -5.13 5.13
C PHE A 63 -35.48 -6.16 3.99
N ALA A 64 -34.54 -7.07 3.91
CA ALA A 64 -34.38 -7.97 2.77
C ALA A 64 -35.07 -9.34 2.93
N ALA A 65 -35.27 -9.83 4.18
CA ALA A 65 -35.79 -11.15 4.43
C ALA A 65 -37.33 -11.18 4.48
N PRO A 66 -37.96 -12.25 3.95
CA PRO A 66 -39.41 -12.48 4.13
C PRO A 66 -39.74 -12.91 5.57
N GLY A 67 -40.99 -12.75 5.98
CA GLY A 67 -41.50 -13.18 7.29
C GLY A 67 -41.76 -12.02 8.26
N ASP A 68 -42.28 -12.36 9.46
CA ASP A 68 -42.65 -11.40 10.48
C ASP A 68 -41.45 -10.79 11.20
N VAL A 69 -41.61 -9.55 11.73
CA VAL A 69 -40.54 -8.81 12.40
C VAL A 69 -39.88 -9.57 13.56
N PRO A 70 -40.62 -10.27 14.45
CA PRO A 70 -40.03 -11.06 15.54
C PRO A 70 -39.12 -12.19 15.02
N LEU A 71 -39.53 -12.90 13.96
CA LEU A 71 -38.74 -13.97 13.36
C LEU A 71 -37.48 -13.39 12.70
N ARG A 72 -37.56 -12.23 12.00
CA ARG A 72 -36.42 -11.55 11.41
C ARG A 72 -35.45 -11.04 12.48
N LEU A 73 -35.94 -10.59 13.63
CA LEU A 73 -35.07 -10.18 14.74
C LEU A 73 -34.29 -11.37 15.33
N ALA A 74 -34.91 -12.54 15.39
CA ALA A 74 -34.31 -13.75 15.96
C ALA A 74 -33.32 -14.44 15.03
N SER A 75 -33.39 -14.23 13.71
CA SER A 75 -32.64 -14.99 12.70
C SER A 75 -31.85 -14.08 11.75
N GLY A 76 -30.80 -14.65 11.15
CA GLY A 76 -30.10 -14.14 9.97
C GLY A 76 -29.30 -12.83 10.11
N PHE A 77 -28.32 -12.71 9.22
CA PHE A 77 -27.49 -11.52 8.99
C PHE A 77 -27.15 -11.44 7.50
N VAL A 78 -27.14 -10.24 6.93
CA VAL A 78 -26.77 -10.00 5.54
C VAL A 78 -25.35 -9.41 5.47
N TYR A 79 -24.46 -10.09 4.78
CA TYR A 79 -23.04 -9.73 4.67
C TYR A 79 -22.83 -8.28 4.21
N TYR A 80 -23.55 -7.83 3.17
CA TYR A 80 -23.37 -6.47 2.63
C TYR A 80 -23.77 -5.37 3.61
N GLY A 81 -24.83 -5.59 4.39
CA GLY A 81 -25.19 -4.68 5.46
C GLY A 81 -24.07 -4.55 6.49
N GLY A 82 -23.43 -5.67 6.84
CA GLY A 82 -22.27 -5.69 7.72
C GLY A 82 -21.06 -4.97 7.14
N LEU A 83 -20.78 -5.18 5.86
CA LEU A 83 -19.66 -4.51 5.19
C LEU A 83 -19.81 -2.98 5.20
N TRP A 84 -20.96 -2.49 4.76
CA TRP A 84 -21.23 -1.04 4.72
C TRP A 84 -21.36 -0.42 6.11
N GLY A 85 -22.09 -1.07 7.02
CA GLY A 85 -22.25 -0.60 8.40
C GLY A 85 -20.91 -0.54 9.13
N GLY A 86 -20.07 -1.55 8.98
CA GLY A 86 -18.73 -1.57 9.57
C GLY A 86 -17.80 -0.51 8.97
N ALA A 87 -17.82 -0.35 7.65
CA ALA A 87 -17.01 0.66 6.97
C ALA A 87 -17.39 2.10 7.38
N LEU A 88 -18.70 2.40 7.43
CA LEU A 88 -19.20 3.72 7.85
C LEU A 88 -18.86 4.02 9.32
N ALA A 89 -19.10 3.08 10.22
CA ALA A 89 -18.77 3.23 11.63
C ALA A 89 -17.27 3.40 11.86
N ALA A 90 -16.43 2.63 11.14
CA ALA A 90 -14.98 2.78 11.19
C ALA A 90 -14.53 4.15 10.69
N ALA A 91 -15.10 4.62 9.57
CA ALA A 91 -14.77 5.93 9.01
C ALA A 91 -15.15 7.07 9.95
N ALA A 92 -16.35 7.03 10.55
CA ALA A 92 -16.81 8.00 11.53
C ALA A 92 -15.91 8.01 12.77
N ALA A 93 -15.61 6.84 13.35
CA ALA A 93 -14.76 6.72 14.52
C ALA A 93 -13.31 7.17 14.23
N ALA A 94 -12.75 6.82 13.06
CA ALA A 94 -11.41 7.25 12.66
C ALA A 94 -11.32 8.77 12.50
N SER A 95 -12.37 9.40 11.93
CA SER A 95 -12.46 10.86 11.80
C SER A 95 -12.53 11.53 13.16
N HIS A 96 -13.36 11.00 14.08
CA HIS A 96 -13.52 11.53 15.43
C HIS A 96 -12.22 11.41 16.25
N CYS A 97 -11.52 10.28 16.17
CA CYS A 97 -10.26 10.07 16.88
C CYS A 97 -9.04 10.72 16.18
N GLY A 98 -9.20 11.38 15.04
CA GLY A 98 -8.07 11.92 14.26
C GLY A 98 -7.09 10.86 13.76
N CYS A 99 -7.54 9.60 13.65
CA CYS A 99 -6.71 8.47 13.26
C CYS A 99 -6.58 8.34 11.73
N PRO A 100 -5.38 8.06 11.19
CA PRO A 100 -5.22 7.77 9.77
C PRO A 100 -5.83 6.41 9.45
N ALA A 101 -7.00 6.42 8.81
CA ALA A 101 -7.78 5.22 8.50
C ALA A 101 -6.96 4.10 7.82
N LEU A 102 -6.04 4.46 6.91
CA LEU A 102 -5.22 3.48 6.18
C LEU A 102 -4.17 2.76 7.04
N GLU A 103 -3.71 3.38 8.12
CA GLU A 103 -2.83 2.67 9.06
C GLU A 103 -3.62 1.64 9.87
N ILE A 104 -4.85 1.99 10.25
CA ILE A 104 -5.75 1.09 10.98
C ILE A 104 -6.15 -0.09 10.09
N THR A 105 -6.57 0.17 8.84
CA THR A 105 -6.94 -0.90 7.90
C THR A 105 -5.75 -1.79 7.56
N ASP A 106 -4.53 -1.24 7.46
CA ASP A 106 -3.31 -2.01 7.29
C ASP A 106 -3.00 -2.92 8.49
N ALA A 107 -3.25 -2.45 9.71
CA ALA A 107 -3.13 -3.28 10.90
C ALA A 107 -4.25 -4.32 10.99
N ALA A 108 -5.44 -4.00 10.50
CA ALA A 108 -6.60 -4.86 10.50
C ALA A 108 -6.51 -6.00 9.46
N SER A 109 -5.85 -5.78 8.32
CA SER A 109 -5.84 -6.74 7.20
C SER A 109 -5.42 -8.16 7.57
N PRO A 110 -4.32 -8.43 8.33
CA PRO A 110 -3.98 -9.77 8.75
C PRO A 110 -5.00 -10.37 9.73
N GLY A 111 -5.56 -9.53 10.62
CA GLY A 111 -6.60 -9.95 11.56
C GLY A 111 -7.91 -10.31 10.87
N LEU A 112 -8.30 -9.56 9.83
CA LEU A 112 -9.47 -9.86 9.00
C LEU A 112 -9.28 -11.20 8.28
N ALA A 113 -8.11 -11.45 7.70
CA ALA A 113 -7.81 -12.74 7.06
C ALA A 113 -7.89 -13.90 8.06
N LEU A 114 -7.35 -13.74 9.28
CA LEU A 114 -7.42 -14.74 10.34
C LEU A 114 -8.86 -15.01 10.77
N GLY A 115 -9.63 -13.95 11.06
CA GLY A 115 -11.03 -14.06 11.45
C GLY A 115 -11.89 -14.71 10.37
N HIS A 116 -11.63 -14.36 9.12
CA HIS A 116 -12.31 -14.94 7.97
C HIS A 116 -11.98 -16.44 7.83
N ALA A 117 -10.73 -16.85 7.99
CA ALA A 117 -10.35 -18.27 7.96
C ALA A 117 -11.12 -19.08 9.01
N LEU A 118 -11.19 -18.62 10.25
CA LEU A 118 -11.93 -19.29 11.33
C LEU A 118 -13.45 -19.31 11.04
N GLY A 119 -14.02 -18.23 10.54
CA GLY A 119 -15.41 -18.16 10.14
C GLY A 119 -15.76 -19.17 9.03
N ARG A 120 -14.85 -19.42 8.07
CA ARG A 120 -15.03 -20.42 7.00
C ARG A 120 -14.94 -21.85 7.51
N ILE A 121 -14.12 -22.13 8.50
CA ILE A 121 -14.17 -23.42 9.20
C ILE A 121 -15.56 -23.61 9.85
N GLY A 122 -16.11 -22.56 10.44
CA GLY A 122 -17.48 -22.56 10.97
C GLY A 122 -18.55 -22.87 9.92
N CYS A 123 -18.43 -22.27 8.72
CA CYS A 123 -19.30 -22.58 7.59
C CYS A 123 -19.23 -24.07 7.19
N PHE A 124 -18.04 -24.63 7.17
CA PHE A 124 -17.84 -26.04 6.87
C PHE A 124 -18.52 -26.93 7.91
N LEU A 125 -18.35 -26.64 9.21
CA LEU A 125 -18.99 -27.41 10.30
C LEU A 125 -20.52 -27.29 10.28
N ALA A 126 -21.05 -26.16 9.88
CA ALA A 126 -22.49 -25.93 9.73
C ALA A 126 -23.07 -26.58 8.44
N GLY A 127 -22.21 -26.97 7.49
CA GLY A 127 -22.67 -27.53 6.20
C GLY A 127 -23.34 -26.49 5.32
N CYS A 128 -22.87 -25.21 5.35
CA CYS A 128 -23.28 -24.14 4.44
C CYS A 128 -22.15 -23.77 3.49
N CYS A 129 -22.47 -23.01 2.42
CA CYS A 129 -21.50 -22.53 1.43
C CYS A 129 -20.73 -23.66 0.70
N TRP A 130 -21.39 -24.75 0.42
CA TRP A 130 -20.83 -25.97 -0.21
C TRP A 130 -20.39 -25.70 -1.66
N GLY A 131 -19.59 -26.64 -2.16
CA GLY A 131 -19.14 -26.64 -3.55
C GLY A 131 -20.00 -27.53 -4.45
N ILE A 132 -19.64 -27.61 -5.71
CA ILE A 132 -20.23 -28.50 -6.68
C ILE A 132 -20.01 -29.97 -6.27
N PRO A 133 -20.87 -30.94 -6.73
CA PRO A 133 -20.64 -32.35 -6.54
C PRO A 133 -19.30 -32.79 -7.12
N ALA A 134 -18.56 -33.60 -6.37
CA ALA A 134 -17.27 -34.15 -6.80
C ALA A 134 -17.09 -35.57 -6.28
N PRO A 135 -16.41 -36.45 -7.03
CA PRO A 135 -16.12 -37.81 -6.58
C PRO A 135 -15.16 -37.83 -5.40
N GLU A 136 -15.17 -38.91 -4.64
CA GLU A 136 -14.13 -39.18 -3.63
C GLU A 136 -12.77 -39.35 -4.30
N PRO A 137 -11.68 -38.93 -3.69
CA PRO A 137 -11.56 -38.37 -2.33
C PRO A 137 -11.75 -36.82 -2.26
N TRP A 138 -12.08 -36.16 -3.36
CA TRP A 138 -12.17 -34.68 -3.43
C TRP A 138 -13.47 -34.14 -2.82
N GLY A 139 -14.58 -34.89 -2.99
CA GLY A 139 -15.88 -34.59 -2.40
C GLY A 139 -16.02 -35.17 -1.00
N ILE A 140 -16.65 -34.42 -0.11
CA ILE A 140 -16.94 -34.82 1.27
C ILE A 140 -18.47 -34.89 1.43
N ALA A 141 -19.00 -36.04 1.86
CA ALA A 141 -20.42 -36.17 2.21
C ALA A 141 -20.72 -35.45 3.53
N LEU A 142 -21.81 -34.69 3.56
CA LEU A 142 -22.20 -33.81 4.68
C LEU A 142 -23.50 -34.29 5.32
N PRO A 143 -23.52 -35.42 6.10
CA PRO A 143 -24.76 -36.06 6.55
C PRO A 143 -25.58 -35.21 7.53
N GLN A 144 -24.95 -34.33 8.30
CA GLN A 144 -25.58 -33.46 9.30
C GLN A 144 -25.61 -31.97 8.87
N ALA A 145 -25.50 -31.70 7.57
CA ALA A 145 -25.53 -30.34 7.06
C ALA A 145 -26.87 -29.66 7.32
N LEU A 146 -26.86 -28.39 7.68
CA LEU A 146 -28.06 -27.58 7.85
C LEU A 146 -28.69 -27.17 6.52
N ALA A 147 -27.88 -26.96 5.47
CA ALA A 147 -28.34 -26.42 4.20
C ALA A 147 -27.85 -27.22 2.97
N ALA A 148 -26.74 -27.95 3.06
CA ALA A 148 -26.20 -28.70 1.93
C ALA A 148 -27.02 -29.95 1.62
N PRO A 149 -27.05 -30.40 0.34
CA PRO A 149 -27.67 -31.68 -0.05
C PRO A 149 -27.06 -32.85 0.73
N ARG A 150 -27.93 -33.73 1.29
CA ARG A 150 -27.46 -34.88 2.04
C ARG A 150 -27.12 -36.04 1.11
N GLY A 151 -26.10 -36.83 1.47
CA GLY A 151 -25.71 -38.02 0.72
C GLY A 151 -24.96 -37.79 -0.58
N VAL A 152 -24.74 -36.55 -0.96
CA VAL A 152 -23.93 -36.16 -2.14
C VAL A 152 -22.56 -35.72 -1.69
N PRO A 153 -21.44 -36.30 -2.19
CA PRO A 153 -20.12 -35.81 -1.94
C PRO A 153 -19.93 -34.45 -2.62
N LEU A 154 -19.59 -33.41 -1.84
CA LEU A 154 -19.47 -32.01 -2.28
C LEU A 154 -18.05 -31.48 -2.04
N LEU A 155 -17.54 -30.65 -2.92
CA LEU A 155 -16.27 -29.96 -2.70
C LEU A 155 -16.31 -29.12 -1.42
N PRO A 156 -15.33 -29.25 -0.52
CA PRO A 156 -15.27 -28.47 0.72
C PRO A 156 -14.75 -27.05 0.49
N VAL A 157 -15.42 -26.28 -0.36
CA VAL A 157 -15.03 -24.90 -0.72
C VAL A 157 -14.77 -24.01 0.49
N PRO A 158 -15.53 -24.11 1.61
CA PRO A 158 -15.22 -23.34 2.81
C PRO A 158 -13.82 -23.63 3.38
N LEU A 159 -13.32 -24.87 3.27
CA LEU A 159 -11.98 -25.21 3.74
C LEU A 159 -10.90 -24.65 2.81
N TYR A 160 -11.13 -24.66 1.50
CA TYR A 160 -10.21 -24.01 0.54
C TYR A 160 -10.11 -22.51 0.79
N GLU A 161 -11.25 -21.87 1.07
CA GLU A 161 -11.28 -20.44 1.40
C GLU A 161 -10.63 -20.15 2.77
N ALA A 162 -10.81 -21.04 3.76
CA ALA A 162 -10.14 -20.95 5.05
C ALA A 162 -8.62 -21.05 4.91
N ALA A 163 -8.13 -22.05 4.17
CA ALA A 163 -6.70 -22.24 3.90
C ALA A 163 -6.11 -21.03 3.16
N GLY A 164 -6.78 -20.54 2.12
CA GLY A 164 -6.38 -19.33 1.39
C GLY A 164 -6.27 -18.10 2.28
N ASN A 165 -7.25 -17.87 3.17
CA ASN A 165 -7.19 -16.76 4.12
C ASN A 165 -6.10 -16.94 5.19
N ALA A 166 -5.85 -18.16 5.66
CA ALA A 166 -4.73 -18.43 6.57
C ALA A 166 -3.37 -18.14 5.92
N LEU A 167 -3.18 -18.54 4.65
CA LEU A 167 -2.00 -18.21 3.86
C LEU A 167 -1.87 -16.70 3.63
N LEU A 168 -2.97 -16.01 3.35
CA LEU A 168 -3.00 -14.55 3.24
C LEU A 168 -2.57 -13.88 4.55
N CYS A 169 -3.09 -14.32 5.68
CA CYS A 169 -2.68 -13.81 6.99
C CYS A 169 -1.16 -13.97 7.20
N ALA A 170 -0.62 -15.17 6.98
CA ALA A 170 0.81 -15.43 7.09
C ALA A 170 1.64 -14.57 6.13
N GLY A 171 1.23 -14.48 4.86
CA GLY A 171 1.87 -13.65 3.85
C GLY A 171 1.90 -12.17 4.21
N LEU A 172 0.79 -11.63 4.72
CA LEU A 172 0.70 -10.25 5.18
C LEU A 172 1.60 -9.98 6.40
N LEU A 173 1.67 -10.90 7.35
CA LEU A 173 2.58 -10.80 8.50
C LEU A 173 4.06 -10.81 8.06
N LEU A 174 4.41 -11.70 7.12
CA LEU A 174 5.75 -11.74 6.53
C LEU A 174 6.07 -10.46 5.75
N TYR A 175 5.14 -9.95 4.95
CA TYR A 175 5.29 -8.68 4.25
C TYR A 175 5.55 -7.53 5.23
N ARG A 176 4.73 -7.44 6.30
CA ARG A 176 4.89 -6.41 7.34
C ARG A 176 6.24 -6.50 8.06
N LYS A 177 6.73 -7.71 8.34
CA LYS A 177 8.05 -7.93 8.94
C LYS A 177 9.19 -7.52 8.01
N LYS A 178 9.10 -7.87 6.71
CA LYS A 178 10.13 -7.52 5.70
C LYS A 178 10.10 -6.05 5.28
N LYS A 179 8.96 -5.39 5.40
CA LYS A 179 8.74 -3.99 4.98
C LYS A 179 8.22 -3.15 6.16
N PRO A 180 9.06 -2.83 7.17
CA PRO A 180 8.63 -2.04 8.33
C PRO A 180 8.19 -0.62 7.94
N ARG A 181 8.86 0.00 6.95
CA ARG A 181 8.56 1.32 6.40
C ARG A 181 7.69 1.20 5.14
N ARG A 182 6.52 0.63 5.26
CA ARG A 182 5.58 0.49 4.15
C ARG A 182 4.68 1.70 3.98
N THR A 183 4.24 1.95 2.76
CA THR A 183 3.26 3.01 2.48
C THR A 183 1.90 2.66 3.09
N PRO A 184 1.17 3.63 3.70
CA PRO A 184 -0.16 3.40 4.25
C PRO A 184 -1.13 2.87 3.20
N GLY A 185 -1.91 1.86 3.53
CA GLY A 185 -2.83 1.17 2.63
C GLY A 185 -2.21 0.00 1.86
N SER A 186 -0.90 -0.26 2.02
CA SER A 186 -0.23 -1.34 1.29
C SER A 186 -0.65 -2.73 1.73
N SER A 187 -0.76 -2.98 3.04
CA SER A 187 -1.24 -4.28 3.55
C SER A 187 -2.70 -4.50 3.17
N THR A 188 -3.52 -3.45 3.24
CA THR A 188 -4.93 -3.47 2.82
C THR A 188 -5.05 -3.76 1.32
N GLY A 189 -4.25 -3.08 0.49
CA GLY A 189 -4.23 -3.29 -0.95
C GLY A 189 -3.83 -4.73 -1.32
N LEU A 190 -2.80 -5.28 -0.68
CA LEU A 190 -2.39 -6.69 -0.87
C LEU A 190 -3.49 -7.67 -0.44
N TYR A 191 -4.11 -7.43 0.72
CA TYR A 191 -5.22 -8.25 1.20
C TYR A 191 -6.39 -8.25 0.22
N LEU A 192 -6.88 -7.06 -0.15
CA LEU A 192 -8.01 -6.93 -1.07
C LEU A 192 -7.74 -7.57 -2.42
N SER A 193 -6.56 -7.33 -3.01
CA SER A 193 -6.21 -7.90 -4.31
C SER A 193 -6.08 -9.40 -4.27
N ALA A 194 -5.38 -9.97 -3.30
CA ALA A 194 -5.16 -11.40 -3.21
C ALA A 194 -6.43 -12.15 -2.81
N TYR A 195 -7.21 -11.62 -1.85
CA TYR A 195 -8.50 -12.19 -1.50
C TYR A 195 -9.51 -12.11 -2.65
N ALA A 196 -9.53 -11.01 -3.41
CA ALA A 196 -10.39 -10.88 -4.59
C ALA A 196 -10.12 -11.96 -5.63
N VAL A 197 -8.84 -12.23 -5.92
CA VAL A 197 -8.46 -13.33 -6.84
C VAL A 197 -8.91 -14.68 -6.28
N LEU A 198 -8.60 -14.97 -5.02
CA LEU A 198 -9.03 -16.21 -4.34
C LEU A 198 -10.55 -16.37 -4.42
N ARG A 199 -11.29 -15.33 -4.06
CA ARG A 199 -12.76 -15.35 -4.04
C ARG A 199 -13.36 -15.50 -5.41
N PHE A 200 -12.81 -14.82 -6.43
CA PHE A 200 -13.25 -14.94 -7.82
C PHE A 200 -13.10 -16.38 -8.34
N LEU A 201 -11.94 -17.01 -8.06
CA LEU A 201 -11.67 -18.39 -8.50
C LEU A 201 -12.54 -19.41 -7.76
N LEU A 202 -12.70 -19.27 -6.44
CA LEU A 202 -13.52 -20.18 -5.65
C LEU A 202 -15.01 -20.11 -6.00
N GLU A 203 -15.48 -19.01 -6.58
CA GLU A 203 -16.88 -18.90 -6.99
C GLU A 203 -17.28 -19.91 -8.09
N PHE A 204 -16.32 -20.31 -8.95
CA PHE A 204 -16.57 -21.35 -9.96
C PHE A 204 -16.76 -22.76 -9.35
N LEU A 205 -16.26 -22.97 -8.14
CA LEU A 205 -16.36 -24.24 -7.42
C LEU A 205 -17.59 -24.31 -6.50
N ARG A 206 -18.39 -23.24 -6.43
CA ARG A 206 -19.55 -23.17 -5.54
C ARG A 206 -20.77 -23.85 -6.14
N GLY A 207 -21.49 -24.59 -5.30
CA GLY A 207 -22.75 -25.29 -5.68
C GLY A 207 -24.02 -24.64 -5.13
N ASP A 208 -23.90 -23.60 -4.26
CA ASP A 208 -25.04 -22.91 -3.68
C ASP A 208 -25.53 -21.76 -4.61
N GLU A 209 -26.55 -22.01 -5.40
CA GLU A 209 -27.09 -21.11 -6.42
C GLU A 209 -27.83 -19.85 -5.88
N ALA A 210 -28.11 -19.79 -4.59
CA ALA A 210 -29.01 -18.83 -3.94
C ALA A 210 -28.54 -17.35 -3.93
N ARG A 211 -27.48 -16.97 -4.64
CA ARG A 211 -26.84 -15.65 -4.49
C ARG A 211 -27.10 -14.65 -5.61
N GLY A 212 -27.84 -15.05 -6.61
CA GLY A 212 -28.15 -14.21 -7.76
C GLY A 212 -26.98 -14.04 -8.73
N ARG A 213 -27.30 -13.98 -10.00
CA ARG A 213 -26.38 -13.65 -11.10
C ARG A 213 -26.79 -12.31 -11.71
N TRP A 214 -25.80 -11.52 -12.09
CA TRP A 214 -26.03 -10.30 -12.85
C TRP A 214 -25.20 -10.38 -14.14
N GLY A 215 -25.86 -10.63 -15.25
CA GLY A 215 -25.20 -10.98 -16.50
C GLY A 215 -24.45 -12.33 -16.40
N ALA A 216 -23.23 -12.37 -16.91
CA ALA A 216 -22.40 -13.58 -16.94
C ALA A 216 -21.75 -13.92 -15.59
N LEU A 217 -21.74 -13.00 -14.62
CA LEU A 217 -21.01 -13.12 -13.36
C LEU A 217 -21.97 -13.21 -12.16
N SER A 218 -21.54 -13.92 -11.13
CA SER A 218 -22.25 -13.94 -9.85
C SER A 218 -22.04 -12.63 -9.09
N ALA A 219 -22.93 -12.32 -8.15
CA ALA A 219 -22.74 -11.17 -7.24
C ALA A 219 -21.41 -11.25 -6.47
N GLY A 220 -20.95 -12.49 -6.13
CA GLY A 220 -19.65 -12.71 -5.51
C GLY A 220 -18.47 -12.31 -6.40
N GLN A 221 -18.53 -12.59 -7.69
CA GLN A 221 -17.50 -12.22 -8.67
C GLN A 221 -17.47 -10.72 -8.92
N TRP A 222 -18.62 -10.04 -9.02
CA TRP A 222 -18.66 -8.58 -9.13
C TRP A 222 -18.01 -7.88 -7.94
N ASN A 223 -18.31 -8.35 -6.73
CA ASN A 223 -17.67 -7.80 -5.52
C ASN A 223 -16.16 -8.09 -5.46
N ALA A 224 -15.74 -9.27 -5.95
CA ALA A 224 -14.33 -9.59 -6.06
C ALA A 224 -13.62 -8.64 -7.05
N LEU A 225 -14.21 -8.34 -8.21
CA LEU A 225 -13.64 -7.37 -9.15
C LEU A 225 -13.54 -5.96 -8.56
N ALA A 226 -14.60 -5.50 -7.86
CA ALA A 226 -14.55 -4.20 -7.19
C ALA A 226 -13.46 -4.13 -6.11
N ALA A 227 -13.32 -5.19 -5.30
CA ALA A 227 -12.25 -5.31 -4.30
C ALA A 227 -10.86 -5.37 -4.95
N LEU A 228 -10.70 -6.04 -6.09
CA LEU A 228 -9.46 -6.09 -6.85
C LEU A 228 -9.06 -4.69 -7.34
N LEU A 229 -9.98 -3.96 -7.97
CA LEU A 229 -9.74 -2.60 -8.45
C LEU A 229 -9.34 -1.66 -7.32
N LEU A 230 -10.05 -1.71 -6.18
CA LEU A 230 -9.70 -0.93 -5.00
C LEU A 230 -8.33 -1.31 -4.43
N GLY A 231 -8.05 -2.62 -4.35
CA GLY A 231 -6.76 -3.13 -3.88
C GLY A 231 -5.60 -2.68 -4.76
N LEU A 232 -5.72 -2.81 -6.09
CA LEU A 232 -4.73 -2.35 -7.05
C LEU A 232 -4.55 -0.83 -6.98
N TRP A 233 -5.63 -0.05 -6.85
CA TRP A 233 -5.55 1.40 -6.67
C TRP A 233 -4.76 1.76 -5.41
N LEU A 234 -5.00 1.07 -4.28
CA LEU A 234 -4.23 1.28 -3.06
C LEU A 234 -2.75 0.97 -3.23
N LEU A 235 -2.40 -0.05 -4.03
CA LEU A 235 -1.01 -0.44 -4.29
C LEU A 235 -0.26 0.54 -5.19
N VAL A 236 -0.94 1.13 -6.18
CA VAL A 236 -0.28 2.01 -7.16
C VAL A 236 -0.33 3.49 -6.78
N ARG A 237 -1.19 3.90 -5.84
CA ARG A 237 -1.45 5.32 -5.54
C ARG A 237 -0.25 6.11 -5.02
N ILE A 238 0.74 5.44 -4.43
CA ILE A 238 1.94 6.05 -3.87
C ILE A 238 3.19 5.41 -4.48
N VAL A 239 4.09 6.26 -4.94
CA VAL A 239 5.45 5.90 -5.35
C VAL A 239 6.39 6.28 -4.23
N GLU A 240 7.17 5.31 -3.74
CA GLU A 240 8.23 5.52 -2.76
C GLU A 240 9.55 5.77 -3.49
N ILE A 241 10.20 6.88 -3.23
CA ILE A 241 11.53 7.19 -3.73
C ILE A 241 12.49 7.18 -2.56
N GLU A 242 13.42 6.23 -2.57
CA GLU A 242 14.50 6.14 -1.61
C GLU A 242 15.78 6.70 -2.22
N ILE A 243 16.33 7.72 -1.62
CA ILE A 243 17.61 8.33 -1.99
C ILE A 243 18.62 7.95 -0.92
N ARG A 244 19.72 7.31 -1.31
CA ARG A 244 20.84 6.96 -0.44
C ARG A 244 22.08 7.74 -0.87
N LEU A 245 22.74 8.32 0.11
CA LEU A 245 24.01 9.00 -0.02
C LEU A 245 25.06 8.19 0.75
N ASP A 246 26.13 7.78 0.09
CA ASP A 246 27.25 7.09 0.71
C ASP A 246 28.56 7.63 0.15
N GLY A 247 29.16 8.56 0.91
CA GLY A 247 30.35 9.30 0.49
C GLY A 247 30.13 10.04 -0.84
N ALA A 248 30.89 9.66 -1.85
CA ALA A 248 30.78 10.23 -3.20
C ALA A 248 29.72 9.57 -4.10
N SER A 249 28.97 8.58 -3.60
CA SER A 249 27.94 7.88 -4.37
C SER A 249 26.54 8.32 -3.93
N VAL A 250 25.69 8.57 -4.92
CA VAL A 250 24.25 8.83 -4.72
C VAL A 250 23.49 7.77 -5.49
N SER A 251 22.57 7.09 -4.83
CA SER A 251 21.66 6.15 -5.49
C SER A 251 20.22 6.53 -5.18
N ALA A 252 19.35 6.37 -6.16
CA ALA A 252 17.91 6.56 -6.03
C ALA A 252 17.20 5.29 -6.48
N GLU A 253 16.25 4.83 -5.68
CA GLU A 253 15.41 3.69 -5.98
C GLU A 253 13.95 4.14 -5.91
N ALA A 254 13.23 4.08 -7.05
CA ALA A 254 11.81 4.31 -7.08
C ALA A 254 11.08 2.97 -6.94
N ARG A 255 10.26 2.83 -5.90
CA ARG A 255 9.47 1.63 -5.61
C ARG A 255 8.02 1.88 -5.94
N LEU A 256 7.48 1.02 -6.79
CA LEU A 256 6.08 1.00 -7.19
C LEU A 256 5.38 -0.20 -6.57
N LEU A 257 4.04 -0.21 -6.61
CA LEU A 257 3.23 -1.30 -6.06
C LEU A 257 3.62 -1.64 -4.62
N CYS A 258 3.80 -0.62 -3.79
CA CYS A 258 4.22 -0.76 -2.40
C CYS A 258 5.53 -1.56 -2.22
N GLY A 259 6.44 -1.41 -3.18
CA GLY A 259 7.76 -2.05 -3.16
C GLY A 259 7.81 -3.46 -3.76
N LEU A 260 6.76 -3.90 -4.47
CA LEU A 260 6.80 -5.14 -5.27
C LEU A 260 7.59 -4.96 -6.56
N ALA A 261 7.61 -3.76 -7.12
CA ALA A 261 8.43 -3.39 -8.28
C ALA A 261 9.36 -2.23 -7.92
N ALA A 262 10.59 -2.24 -8.40
CA ALA A 262 11.59 -1.22 -8.13
C ALA A 262 12.38 -0.83 -9.37
N LEU A 263 12.54 0.48 -9.58
CA LEU A 263 13.42 1.07 -10.58
C LEU A 263 14.62 1.69 -9.87
N ARG A 264 15.82 1.33 -10.27
CA ARG A 264 17.07 1.79 -9.64
C ARG A 264 17.85 2.69 -10.58
N ALA A 265 18.28 3.83 -10.05
CA ALA A 265 19.22 4.73 -10.68
C ALA A 265 20.29 5.12 -9.69
N GLY A 266 21.49 5.40 -10.15
CA GLY A 266 22.59 5.82 -9.29
C GLY A 266 23.60 6.65 -10.04
N ALA A 267 24.33 7.47 -9.32
CA ALA A 267 25.48 8.20 -9.82
C ALA A 267 26.62 8.09 -8.80
N ARG A 268 27.83 7.90 -9.27
CA ARG A 268 29.04 7.87 -8.46
C ARG A 268 30.04 8.90 -8.99
N LEU A 269 30.55 9.73 -8.09
CA LEU A 269 31.67 10.61 -8.39
C LEU A 269 32.96 9.90 -7.99
N TYR A 270 33.94 9.88 -8.90
CA TYR A 270 35.26 9.33 -8.64
C TYR A 270 36.34 10.18 -9.32
N ARG A 271 37.54 10.11 -8.81
CA ARG A 271 38.70 10.71 -9.48
C ARG A 271 39.34 9.65 -10.39
N ASP A 272 39.60 10.02 -11.64
CA ASP A 272 40.33 9.16 -12.56
C ASP A 272 41.85 9.15 -12.22
N GLU A 273 42.59 8.30 -12.89
CA GLU A 273 44.06 8.18 -12.70
C GLU A 273 44.84 9.52 -12.93
N LYS A 274 44.22 10.47 -13.62
CA LYS A 274 44.77 11.82 -13.86
C LYS A 274 44.24 12.85 -12.83
N GLY A 275 43.62 12.41 -11.74
CA GLY A 275 43.08 13.26 -10.68
C GLY A 275 41.83 14.06 -11.04
N LYS A 276 41.27 13.93 -12.25
CA LYS A 276 40.05 14.61 -12.67
C LYS A 276 38.81 13.98 -12.10
N LEU A 277 37.88 14.78 -11.64
CA LEU A 277 36.58 14.34 -11.12
C LEU A 277 35.71 13.86 -12.27
N ARG A 278 35.29 12.60 -12.22
CA ARG A 278 34.36 11.99 -13.17
C ARG A 278 33.08 11.51 -12.48
N ALA A 279 31.98 11.53 -13.23
CA ALA A 279 30.70 11.04 -12.78
C ALA A 279 30.27 9.84 -13.64
N GLU A 280 29.98 8.72 -13.01
CA GLU A 280 29.36 7.56 -13.65
C GLU A 280 27.90 7.49 -13.23
N ALA A 281 26.99 7.46 -14.19
CA ALA A 281 25.57 7.30 -13.94
C ALA A 281 25.11 5.90 -14.41
N ARG A 282 24.29 5.24 -13.61
CA ARG A 282 23.71 3.90 -13.89
C ARG A 282 22.20 3.97 -13.80
N VAL A 283 21.50 3.36 -14.73
CA VAL A 283 20.05 3.18 -14.70
C VAL A 283 19.74 1.71 -14.88
N LEU A 284 18.90 1.15 -14.00
CA LEU A 284 18.60 -0.28 -13.95
C LEU A 284 19.85 -1.17 -13.88
N GLY A 285 20.90 -0.69 -13.18
CA GLY A 285 22.17 -1.39 -13.03
C GLY A 285 23.13 -1.26 -14.23
N LYS A 286 22.68 -0.73 -15.37
CA LYS A 286 23.51 -0.53 -16.57
C LYS A 286 24.15 0.86 -16.57
N PRO A 287 25.45 1.00 -16.88
CA PRO A 287 26.10 2.30 -17.01
C PRO A 287 25.53 3.04 -18.23
N LEU A 288 25.29 4.35 -18.08
CA LEU A 288 24.91 5.21 -19.18
C LEU A 288 26.14 5.57 -19.99
N THR A 289 26.09 5.32 -21.30
CA THR A 289 27.17 5.70 -22.22
C THR A 289 27.26 7.20 -22.38
N GLY A 290 28.44 7.73 -22.76
CA GLY A 290 28.66 9.15 -22.99
C GLY A 290 27.68 9.75 -24.01
N GLN A 291 27.30 8.99 -25.05
CA GLN A 291 26.30 9.40 -26.05
C GLN A 291 24.91 9.53 -25.43
N GLN A 292 24.50 8.60 -24.58
CA GLN A 292 23.20 8.66 -23.87
C GLN A 292 23.15 9.84 -22.91
N LEU A 293 24.22 10.11 -22.19
CA LEU A 293 24.34 11.28 -21.32
C LEU A 293 24.28 12.59 -22.12
N ALA A 294 24.95 12.66 -23.27
CA ALA A 294 24.89 13.82 -24.18
C ALA A 294 23.47 14.02 -24.72
N ALA A 295 22.79 12.97 -25.16
CA ALA A 295 21.39 13.03 -25.62
C ALA A 295 20.43 13.51 -24.51
N HIS A 296 20.61 13.05 -23.27
CA HIS A 296 19.85 13.54 -22.12
C HIS A 296 20.10 15.02 -21.80
N ARG A 297 21.37 15.46 -21.89
CA ARG A 297 21.75 16.87 -21.73
C ARG A 297 21.12 17.75 -22.81
N GLN A 298 21.11 17.29 -24.06
CA GLN A 298 20.50 18.00 -25.17
C GLN A 298 18.98 18.11 -25.03
N ARG A 299 18.29 17.01 -24.69
CA ARG A 299 16.86 17.03 -24.38
C ARG A 299 16.49 17.97 -23.22
N ARG A 300 17.34 18.07 -22.20
CA ARG A 300 17.13 19.02 -21.09
C ARG A 300 17.25 20.47 -21.52
N LYS A 301 18.19 20.79 -22.45
CA LYS A 301 18.31 22.12 -23.04
C LYS A 301 17.15 22.51 -23.93
N GLU A 302 16.39 21.52 -24.42
CA GLU A 302 15.20 21.72 -25.25
C GLU A 302 13.96 22.07 -24.46
N LEU A 303 13.94 21.85 -23.15
CA LEU A 303 12.82 22.23 -22.31
C LEU A 303 12.82 23.75 -22.08
N PRO A 304 11.64 24.39 -22.11
CA PRO A 304 11.51 25.82 -21.77
C PRO A 304 12.03 26.08 -20.36
N GLY A 305 12.66 27.26 -20.17
CA GLY A 305 13.12 27.67 -18.85
C GLY A 305 12.02 27.55 -17.79
N GLY A 306 12.33 26.96 -16.65
CA GLY A 306 11.37 26.74 -15.57
C GLY A 306 10.41 25.53 -15.71
N ALA A 307 10.41 24.78 -16.83
CA ALA A 307 9.55 23.62 -17.01
C ALA A 307 9.77 22.54 -15.92
N VAL A 308 11.03 22.26 -15.63
CA VAL A 308 11.42 21.32 -14.57
C VAL A 308 10.97 21.83 -13.19
N SER A 309 11.15 23.12 -12.89
CA SER A 309 10.71 23.73 -11.63
C SER A 309 9.18 23.64 -11.45
N ARG A 310 8.42 23.91 -12.52
CA ARG A 310 6.94 23.76 -12.50
C ARG A 310 6.51 22.32 -12.28
N ALA A 311 7.17 21.36 -12.90
CA ALA A 311 6.89 19.93 -12.69
C ALA A 311 7.24 19.49 -11.25
N LEU A 312 8.39 19.90 -10.73
CA LEU A 312 8.81 19.60 -9.36
C LEU A 312 7.81 20.16 -8.31
N LYS A 313 7.30 21.37 -8.53
CA LYS A 313 6.25 21.96 -7.67
C LYS A 313 4.97 21.11 -7.60
N ARG A 314 4.66 20.34 -8.66
CA ARG A 314 3.47 19.47 -8.70
C ARG A 314 3.66 18.12 -8.01
N LEU A 315 4.89 17.73 -7.72
CA LEU A 315 5.15 16.43 -7.07
C LEU A 315 4.63 16.39 -5.63
N HIS A 316 4.69 17.50 -4.90
CA HIS A 316 4.30 17.59 -3.47
C HIS A 316 4.76 16.35 -2.69
N PRO A 317 6.09 16.11 -2.61
CA PRO A 317 6.60 14.93 -1.93
C PRO A 317 6.36 15.03 -0.43
N GLU A 318 5.96 13.91 0.20
CA GLU A 318 5.89 13.76 1.64
C GLU A 318 7.14 13.04 2.13
N VAL A 319 7.82 13.56 3.16
CA VAL A 319 9.03 12.94 3.71
C VAL A 319 8.62 11.86 4.70
N ALA A 320 8.91 10.60 4.37
CA ALA A 320 8.60 9.45 5.21
C ALA A 320 9.70 9.14 6.21
N ALA A 321 10.97 9.33 5.81
CA ALA A 321 12.13 9.18 6.69
C ALA A 321 13.29 10.01 6.18
N LEU A 322 14.10 10.54 7.09
CA LEU A 322 15.34 11.24 6.80
C LEU A 322 16.39 10.88 7.85
N SER A 323 17.50 10.31 7.42
CA SER A 323 18.70 10.16 8.23
C SER A 323 19.89 10.70 7.44
N LEU A 324 20.62 11.60 8.01
CA LEU A 324 21.83 12.16 7.40
C LEU A 324 22.89 12.40 8.46
N ARG A 325 24.07 11.86 8.22
CA ARG A 325 25.26 12.07 9.05
C ARG A 325 26.35 12.64 8.17
N VAL A 326 26.88 13.77 8.58
CA VAL A 326 27.99 14.44 7.90
C VAL A 326 29.17 14.54 8.89
N ARG A 327 30.36 14.15 8.43
CA ARG A 327 31.60 14.26 9.18
C ARG A 327 32.58 15.15 8.40
N ILE A 328 33.11 16.13 9.07
CA ILE A 328 34.01 17.15 8.47
C ILE A 328 35.25 17.27 9.34
N GLY A 329 36.43 17.22 8.73
CA GLY A 329 37.71 17.41 9.43
C GLY A 329 38.79 17.97 8.52
N VAL A 330 39.53 18.96 9.03
CA VAL A 330 40.73 19.54 8.43
C VAL A 330 41.80 19.60 9.52
N PRO A 331 42.72 18.63 9.59
CA PRO A 331 43.61 18.47 10.77
C PRO A 331 44.60 19.60 10.97
N SER A 332 44.93 20.38 9.92
CA SER A 332 45.85 21.54 9.99
C SER A 332 45.15 22.86 10.37
N ASP A 333 43.81 22.88 10.43
CA ASP A 333 43.04 24.09 10.70
C ASP A 333 41.80 23.74 11.59
N ALA A 334 42.00 23.83 12.88
CA ALA A 334 40.92 23.57 13.84
C ALA A 334 39.83 24.66 13.79
N ALA A 335 40.22 25.92 13.55
CA ALA A 335 39.29 27.06 13.45
C ALA A 335 38.44 26.95 12.18
N GLY A 336 39.04 26.58 11.04
CA GLY A 336 38.35 26.29 9.79
C GLY A 336 37.39 25.09 9.92
N THR A 337 37.84 24.03 10.56
CA THR A 337 36.99 22.85 10.87
C THR A 337 35.77 23.26 11.69
N ALA A 338 35.94 24.07 12.74
CA ALA A 338 34.84 24.53 13.59
C ALA A 338 33.84 25.42 12.80
N LYS A 339 34.32 26.35 11.97
CA LYS A 339 33.48 27.21 11.13
C LYS A 339 32.67 26.38 10.12
N LEU A 340 33.31 25.45 9.42
CA LEU A 340 32.66 24.57 8.45
C LEU A 340 31.63 23.65 9.11
N HIS A 341 31.95 23.13 10.30
CA HIS A 341 31.01 22.31 11.08
C HIS A 341 29.79 23.15 11.50
N GLY A 342 29.98 24.37 11.98
CA GLY A 342 28.88 25.28 12.35
C GLY A 342 27.96 25.60 11.17
N LEU A 343 28.53 25.92 10.00
CA LEU A 343 27.75 26.14 8.78
C LEU A 343 26.99 24.88 8.34
N CYS A 344 27.66 23.73 8.37
CA CYS A 344 27.02 22.43 8.06
C CYS A 344 25.88 22.12 9.02
N ALA A 345 26.07 22.33 10.33
CA ALA A 345 25.03 22.12 11.34
C ALA A 345 23.81 23.02 11.11
N ALA A 346 24.02 24.30 10.73
CA ALA A 346 22.96 25.23 10.39
C ALA A 346 22.16 24.76 9.15
N LEU A 347 22.86 24.38 8.07
CA LEU A 347 22.23 23.87 6.84
C LEU A 347 21.44 22.57 7.11
N LEU A 348 21.99 21.67 7.91
CA LEU A 348 21.33 20.44 8.32
C LEU A 348 20.11 20.71 9.19
N GLY A 349 20.14 21.73 10.04
CA GLY A 349 18.99 22.22 10.81
C GLY A 349 17.85 22.70 9.91
N LEU A 350 18.18 23.48 8.86
CA LEU A 350 17.20 23.91 7.86
C LEU A 350 16.60 22.72 7.09
N LEU A 351 17.43 21.77 6.70
CA LEU A 351 16.97 20.53 6.03
C LEU A 351 16.02 19.73 6.93
N ARG A 352 16.34 19.62 8.20
CA ARG A 352 15.48 18.96 9.18
C ARG A 352 14.15 19.68 9.34
N ALA A 353 14.15 21.00 9.50
CA ALA A 353 12.94 21.81 9.59
C ALA A 353 12.08 21.71 8.33
N TRP A 354 12.70 21.67 7.15
CA TRP A 354 12.00 21.42 5.89
C TRP A 354 11.38 20.03 5.87
N ALA A 355 12.11 18.98 6.28
CA ALA A 355 11.60 17.61 6.33
C ALA A 355 10.45 17.48 7.30
N GLU A 356 10.50 18.12 8.47
CA GLU A 356 9.42 18.14 9.47
C GLU A 356 8.15 18.82 8.94
N ARG A 357 8.29 19.92 8.17
CA ARG A 357 7.13 20.56 7.50
C ARG A 357 6.47 19.69 6.44
N HIS A 358 7.23 18.85 5.77
CA HIS A 358 6.76 17.97 4.71
C HIS A 358 6.63 16.51 5.18
N ALA A 359 6.61 16.29 6.50
CA ALA A 359 6.52 14.98 7.08
C ALA A 359 5.22 14.28 6.64
N ALA A 360 5.35 13.03 6.21
CA ALA A 360 4.19 12.18 5.97
C ALA A 360 3.43 11.95 7.28
N ARG A 361 2.11 12.00 7.26
CA ARG A 361 1.27 11.78 8.46
C ARG A 361 1.52 10.42 9.13
N ALA A 362 2.00 9.46 8.35
CA ALA A 362 2.35 8.11 8.78
C ALA A 362 3.86 7.92 9.01
N ALA A 363 4.66 9.00 9.12
CA ALA A 363 6.07 8.89 9.46
C ALA A 363 6.21 8.51 10.95
N HIS A 364 6.75 7.32 11.20
CA HIS A 364 6.90 6.79 12.57
C HIS A 364 8.31 6.98 13.14
N GLU A 365 9.26 7.40 12.31
CA GLU A 365 10.65 7.57 12.73
C GLU A 365 11.01 9.05 12.85
N PRO A 366 11.77 9.41 13.90
CA PRO A 366 12.27 10.78 14.02
C PRO A 366 13.28 11.07 12.91
N PHE A 367 13.23 12.27 12.36
CA PHE A 367 14.26 12.74 11.42
C PHE A 367 15.59 12.89 12.15
N ARG A 368 16.59 12.10 11.75
CA ARG A 368 17.92 12.04 12.35
C ARG A 368 18.91 12.76 11.45
N VAL A 369 19.26 13.98 11.80
CA VAL A 369 20.25 14.77 11.08
C VAL A 369 21.34 15.14 12.07
N GLN A 370 22.59 14.75 11.78
CA GLN A 370 23.73 14.90 12.68
C GLN A 370 24.96 15.37 11.90
N SER A 371 25.72 16.28 12.47
CA SER A 371 27.06 16.63 12.02
C SER A 371 28.07 16.32 13.12
N ALA A 372 29.27 15.95 12.72
CA ALA A 372 30.39 15.72 13.62
C ALA A 372 31.65 16.36 13.06
N ALA A 373 32.41 17.05 13.89
CA ALA A 373 33.74 17.55 13.56
C ALA A 373 34.78 16.50 13.93
N ASP A 374 35.79 16.29 13.07
CA ASP A 374 36.94 15.46 13.34
C ASP A 374 38.19 16.35 13.22
N PHE A 375 38.77 16.66 14.33
CA PHE A 375 39.96 17.54 14.38
C PHE A 375 41.29 16.79 14.17
N SER A 376 41.25 15.46 14.11
CA SER A 376 42.42 14.60 14.02
C SER A 376 42.72 14.14 12.59
N ARG A 377 41.74 14.15 11.70
CA ARG A 377 41.85 13.59 10.33
C ARG A 377 41.21 14.50 9.29
N SER A 378 41.78 14.50 8.08
CA SER A 378 41.12 15.10 6.92
C SER A 378 39.96 14.19 6.49
N VAL A 379 38.73 14.57 6.83
CA VAL A 379 37.53 13.77 6.52
C VAL A 379 36.45 14.65 5.92
N TRP A 380 35.94 14.21 4.77
CA TRP A 380 34.74 14.74 4.16
C TRP A 380 33.82 13.57 3.83
N GLU A 381 32.96 13.22 4.75
CA GLU A 381 32.10 12.06 4.61
C GLU A 381 30.65 12.47 4.87
N ALA A 382 29.78 12.12 3.93
CA ALA A 382 28.34 12.25 4.10
C ALA A 382 27.68 10.91 3.85
N ARG A 383 26.92 10.42 4.81
CA ARG A 383 26.10 9.21 4.68
C ARG A 383 24.68 9.49 5.09
N GLY A 384 23.73 9.07 4.28
CA GLY A 384 22.35 9.31 4.62
C GLY A 384 21.36 8.57 3.73
N GLN A 385 20.12 8.62 4.18
CA GLN A 385 18.98 8.05 3.50
C GLN A 385 17.80 9.00 3.63
N CYS A 386 17.12 9.26 2.52
CA CYS A 386 15.87 9.99 2.49
C CYS A 386 14.81 9.16 1.76
N ILE A 387 13.66 8.99 2.39
CA ILE A 387 12.53 8.29 1.78
C ILE A 387 11.42 9.32 1.56
N LEU A 388 11.02 9.45 0.30
CA LEU A 388 9.95 10.33 -0.14
C LEU A 388 8.76 9.50 -0.64
N TRP A 389 7.55 9.88 -0.26
CA TRP A 389 6.32 9.36 -0.80
C TRP A 389 5.68 10.38 -1.73
N ILE A 390 5.39 9.96 -2.94
CA ILE A 390 4.76 10.79 -3.97
C ILE A 390 3.48 10.12 -4.42
N LYS A 391 2.38 10.86 -4.40
CA LYS A 391 1.10 10.35 -4.92
C LYS A 391 1.22 10.15 -6.43
N MET A 392 0.77 9.01 -6.94
CA MET A 392 0.81 8.67 -8.37
C MET A 392 0.13 9.76 -9.22
N GLY A 393 -0.98 10.33 -8.76
CA GLY A 393 -1.64 11.43 -9.45
C GLY A 393 -0.75 12.68 -9.61
N ASN A 394 0.05 13.00 -8.58
CA ASN A 394 1.01 14.09 -8.63
C ASN A 394 2.16 13.79 -9.60
N LEU A 395 2.65 12.55 -9.62
CA LEU A 395 3.69 12.11 -10.55
C LEU A 395 3.19 12.19 -12.00
N LEU A 396 1.98 11.70 -12.28
CA LEU A 396 1.34 11.81 -13.61
C LEU A 396 1.13 13.27 -14.00
N SER A 397 0.63 14.12 -13.09
CA SER A 397 0.45 15.55 -13.33
C SER A 397 1.77 16.27 -13.65
N ALA A 398 2.85 15.92 -12.94
CA ALA A 398 4.19 16.44 -13.22
C ALA A 398 4.71 15.98 -14.58
N GLY A 399 4.51 14.69 -14.93
CA GLY A 399 4.87 14.12 -16.22
C GLY A 399 4.11 14.76 -17.38
N LEU A 400 2.81 14.94 -17.25
CA LEU A 400 1.98 15.64 -18.25
C LEU A 400 2.39 17.10 -18.40
N CYS A 401 2.75 17.78 -17.31
CA CYS A 401 3.29 19.15 -17.36
C CYS A 401 4.58 19.20 -18.18
N LEU A 402 5.52 18.30 -17.96
CA LEU A 402 6.77 18.22 -18.72
C LEU A 402 6.50 17.91 -20.20
N ALA A 403 5.62 16.97 -20.51
CA ALA A 403 5.24 16.64 -21.88
C ALA A 403 4.60 17.83 -22.61
N ALA A 404 3.67 18.52 -21.97
CA ALA A 404 3.02 19.71 -22.53
C ALA A 404 4.02 20.84 -22.80
N GLU A 405 4.95 21.07 -21.87
CA GLU A 405 6.02 22.08 -22.04
C GLU A 405 7.00 21.70 -23.17
N ALA A 406 7.35 20.43 -23.28
CA ALA A 406 8.19 19.95 -24.38
C ALA A 406 7.51 20.16 -25.75
N LEU A 407 6.21 19.87 -25.85
CA LEU A 407 5.43 20.11 -27.06
C LEU A 407 5.31 21.60 -27.41
N ARG A 408 5.10 22.46 -26.40
CA ARG A 408 5.10 23.92 -26.58
C ARG A 408 6.47 24.44 -27.05
N GLY A 409 7.55 23.90 -26.49
CA GLY A 409 8.91 24.21 -26.91
C GLY A 409 9.18 23.87 -28.37
N ARG A 410 8.73 22.67 -28.83
CA ARG A 410 8.83 22.25 -30.23
C ARG A 410 8.04 23.15 -31.17
N LYS A 411 6.79 23.52 -30.83
CA LYS A 411 5.96 24.45 -31.64
C LYS A 411 6.61 25.83 -31.79
N ARG A 412 7.19 26.38 -30.69
CA ARG A 412 7.88 27.68 -30.74
C ARG A 412 9.13 27.65 -31.63
N ARG A 413 9.90 26.56 -31.62
CA ARG A 413 11.08 26.41 -32.47
C ARG A 413 10.70 26.29 -33.95
N ARG A 414 9.65 25.53 -34.26
CA ARG A 414 9.14 25.37 -35.64
C ARG A 414 8.70 26.72 -36.22
N LYS A 415 7.97 27.54 -35.40
CA LYS A 415 7.61 28.91 -35.81
C LYS A 415 8.83 29.82 -36.04
N LYS A 416 9.88 29.72 -35.15
CA LYS A 416 11.09 30.52 -35.36
C LYS A 416 11.93 30.06 -36.55
N GLY A 417 11.91 28.75 -36.87
CA GLY A 417 12.56 28.22 -38.09
C GLY A 417 11.92 28.77 -39.39
N THR A 418 10.57 28.69 -39.46
CA THR A 418 9.82 29.23 -40.62
C THR A 418 9.97 30.74 -40.79
N TYR A 419 10.09 31.53 -39.70
CA TYR A 419 10.36 32.96 -39.79
C TYR A 419 11.79 33.25 -40.28
N LYS A 420 12.82 32.50 -39.84
CA LYS A 420 14.20 32.67 -40.34
C LYS A 420 14.37 32.26 -41.79
N GLU A 421 13.68 31.21 -42.24
CA GLU A 421 13.68 30.82 -43.68
C GLU A 421 12.96 31.87 -44.54
N ALA A 422 11.87 32.48 -44.06
CA ALA A 422 11.19 33.58 -44.76
C ALA A 422 12.04 34.85 -44.83
N GLU A 423 12.78 35.21 -43.78
CA GLU A 423 13.71 36.31 -43.77
C GLU A 423 14.93 36.08 -44.70
N SER A 424 15.44 34.87 -44.80
CA SER A 424 16.57 34.53 -45.67
C SER A 424 16.20 34.51 -47.15
N ASN A 425 14.95 34.15 -47.47
CA ASN A 425 14.46 34.13 -48.84
C ASN A 425 13.92 35.50 -49.32
N GLY A 426 13.55 36.42 -48.42
CA GLY A 426 13.14 37.78 -48.73
C GLY A 426 14.27 38.79 -48.81
N ALA A 427 15.52 38.41 -48.51
CA ALA A 427 16.71 39.23 -48.60
C ALA A 427 17.54 38.95 -49.87
N SER A 428 17.03 38.13 -50.78
CA SER A 428 17.66 37.75 -52.07
C SER A 428 16.93 38.29 -53.30
N ASP A 429 15.93 39.15 -53.12
CA ASP A 429 15.31 40.00 -54.15
C ASP A 429 15.68 41.47 -53.89
#